data_4e073785f4dc6f93f0e834f84e74444b
#
_entry.id   4e073785f4dc6f93f0e834f84e74444b
#
_cell.length_a   1.000
_cell.length_b   1.000
_cell.length_c   1.000
_cell.angle_alpha   90.00
_cell.angle_beta   90.00
_cell.angle_gamma   90.00
#
_symmetry.space_group_name_H-M   'P 1'
#
loop_
_entity.id
_entity.type
_entity.pdbx_description
1 polymer ?
#
loop_
_entity_poly.entity_id
_entity_poly.type
_entity_poly.pdbx_seq_one_letter_code
_entity_poly.pdbx_strand_id
1 'polypeptide(L)'
;MNRMLPRSSREPSLFVWLLPLALVCIGVFVIPVFQILQLSFTESTLIEAGREFSLASYSNLLTNPDFLSIMGTTLVFVGASVFLQVVIGFLIALYLDFGNTRGFRGTIIVRTAVLAAWAIPGVVIGVVWKMMFSEMDSGLMTALSQWVVPGARPQFLSSPVAALVSSIVANVWRGTAYSMILLYAGLMSFPNDLNEAAHIDGANAFRRLFLIKLPVLAPLILICILLVTVQTFNTFDMLMALTGGGPGRSTEVIALNIYKTIFTEFDLGRGSASAIMLLLINIAMTGVYFRFLKGDEK
;
A
#
# COMPACT_ATOMS: atom_id res chain seq x y z
N MET A 1 -65.65 8.91 -25.83
CA MET A 1 -64.61 9.60 -25.01
C MET A 1 -63.51 8.56 -24.70
N ASN A 2 -62.59 8.33 -25.68
CA ASN A 2 -61.49 7.35 -25.59
C ASN A 2 -60.36 7.95 -24.78
N ARG A 3 -60.12 7.45 -23.57
CA ARG A 3 -58.90 7.73 -22.81
C ARG A 3 -57.79 6.88 -23.41
N MET A 4 -56.89 7.52 -24.15
CA MET A 4 -55.58 6.92 -24.51
C MET A 4 -54.75 6.78 -23.22
N LEU A 5 -54.44 5.55 -22.85
CA LEU A 5 -53.48 5.23 -21.82
C LEU A 5 -52.08 5.70 -22.28
N PRO A 6 -51.27 6.34 -21.43
CA PRO A 6 -49.94 6.77 -21.82
C PRO A 6 -49.09 5.54 -22.15
N ARG A 7 -48.44 5.54 -23.32
CA ARG A 7 -47.39 4.61 -23.71
C ARG A 7 -46.37 4.57 -22.58
N SER A 8 -46.18 3.40 -21.94
CA SER A 8 -45.09 3.16 -21.05
C SER A 8 -43.78 3.42 -21.83
N SER A 9 -43.12 4.52 -21.59
CA SER A 9 -41.75 4.73 -22.00
C SER A 9 -40.95 3.62 -21.37
N ARG A 10 -40.49 2.63 -22.16
CA ARG A 10 -39.55 1.61 -21.70
C ARG A 10 -38.31 2.39 -21.24
N GLU A 11 -38.16 2.51 -19.94
CA GLU A 11 -36.91 3.03 -19.37
C GLU A 11 -35.75 2.21 -19.95
N PRO A 12 -34.71 2.86 -20.47
CA PRO A 12 -33.55 2.13 -21.00
C PRO A 12 -33.04 1.19 -19.92
N SER A 13 -32.81 -0.06 -20.30
CA SER A 13 -32.36 -1.08 -19.34
C SER A 13 -31.10 -0.60 -18.64
N LEU A 14 -30.91 -0.96 -17.36
CA LEU A 14 -29.74 -0.61 -16.55
C LEU A 14 -28.41 -0.87 -17.31
N PHE A 15 -28.39 -1.90 -18.17
CA PHE A 15 -27.25 -2.24 -19.03
C PHE A 15 -26.84 -1.12 -19.99
N VAL A 16 -27.79 -0.34 -20.53
CA VAL A 16 -27.46 0.77 -21.46
C VAL A 16 -26.71 1.90 -20.71
N TRP A 17 -27.10 2.16 -19.48
CA TRP A 17 -26.42 3.15 -18.63
C TRP A 17 -25.05 2.69 -18.15
N LEU A 18 -24.85 1.39 -17.93
CA LEU A 18 -23.57 0.81 -17.50
C LEU A 18 -22.60 0.56 -18.67
N LEU A 19 -23.09 0.53 -19.92
CA LEU A 19 -22.29 0.21 -21.10
C LEU A 19 -21.04 1.10 -21.28
N PRO A 20 -21.12 2.44 -21.18
CA PRO A 20 -19.92 3.29 -21.32
C PRO A 20 -18.86 2.97 -20.27
N LEU A 21 -19.27 2.77 -19.01
CA LEU A 21 -18.37 2.37 -17.92
C LEU A 21 -17.73 1.01 -18.19
N ALA A 22 -18.54 0.03 -18.61
CA ALA A 22 -18.05 -1.32 -18.93
C ALA A 22 -17.02 -1.31 -20.08
N LEU A 23 -17.27 -0.53 -21.15
CA LEU A 23 -16.34 -0.38 -22.26
C LEU A 23 -15.00 0.23 -21.82
N VAL A 24 -15.04 1.27 -20.98
CA VAL A 24 -13.82 1.87 -20.44
C VAL A 24 -13.08 0.88 -19.54
N CYS A 25 -13.79 0.18 -18.64
CA CYS A 25 -13.17 -0.83 -17.78
C CYS A 25 -12.52 -1.98 -18.58
N ILE A 26 -13.18 -2.47 -19.60
CA ILE A 26 -12.62 -3.54 -20.46
C ILE A 26 -11.41 -3.00 -21.22
N GLY A 27 -11.52 -1.83 -21.86
CA GLY A 27 -10.44 -1.26 -22.68
C GLY A 27 -9.18 -0.89 -21.88
N VAL A 28 -9.36 -0.33 -20.68
CA VAL A 28 -8.25 0.22 -19.89
C VAL A 28 -7.68 -0.81 -18.91
N PHE A 29 -8.48 -1.73 -18.38
CA PHE A 29 -8.01 -2.70 -17.38
C PHE A 29 -7.91 -4.13 -17.93
N VAL A 30 -8.95 -4.67 -18.57
CA VAL A 30 -8.97 -6.08 -18.96
C VAL A 30 -8.01 -6.34 -20.12
N ILE A 31 -8.02 -5.50 -21.17
CA ILE A 31 -7.16 -5.70 -22.34
C ILE A 31 -5.66 -5.66 -21.96
N PRO A 32 -5.13 -4.65 -21.23
CA PRO A 32 -3.73 -4.63 -20.82
C PRO A 32 -3.34 -5.81 -19.92
N VAL A 33 -4.19 -6.21 -18.98
CA VAL A 33 -3.91 -7.39 -18.14
C VAL A 33 -3.81 -8.66 -19.00
N PHE A 34 -4.70 -8.82 -19.99
CA PHE A 34 -4.66 -9.95 -20.90
C PHE A 34 -3.39 -9.92 -21.78
N GLN A 35 -2.96 -8.75 -22.25
CA GLN A 35 -1.70 -8.59 -23.00
C GLN A 35 -0.49 -8.97 -22.15
N ILE A 36 -0.41 -8.50 -20.90
CA ILE A 36 0.66 -8.88 -19.96
C ILE A 36 0.65 -10.38 -19.73
N LEU A 37 -0.54 -10.99 -19.57
CA LEU A 37 -0.66 -12.44 -19.44
C LEU A 37 -0.15 -13.18 -20.68
N GLN A 38 -0.46 -12.72 -21.89
CA GLN A 38 0.08 -13.31 -23.11
C GLN A 38 1.60 -13.16 -23.18
N LEU A 39 2.13 -11.96 -22.91
CA LEU A 39 3.57 -11.69 -22.93
C LEU A 39 4.33 -12.53 -21.89
N SER A 40 3.74 -12.85 -20.76
CA SER A 40 4.37 -13.68 -19.73
C SER A 40 4.68 -15.11 -20.17
N PHE A 41 4.00 -15.59 -21.22
CA PHE A 41 4.23 -16.89 -21.84
C PHE A 41 5.08 -16.79 -23.12
N THR A 42 5.87 -15.74 -23.28
CA THR A 42 6.77 -15.54 -24.42
C THR A 42 8.15 -15.12 -23.93
N GLU A 43 9.15 -15.27 -24.77
CA GLU A 43 10.51 -14.72 -24.57
C GLU A 43 10.63 -13.36 -25.29
N SER A 44 9.64 -12.51 -25.12
CA SER A 44 9.62 -11.17 -25.73
C SER A 44 10.56 -10.22 -25.01
N THR A 45 11.28 -9.43 -25.81
CA THR A 45 12.02 -8.25 -25.33
C THR A 45 11.29 -6.97 -25.73
N LEU A 46 11.72 -5.81 -25.24
CA LEU A 46 11.19 -4.51 -25.72
C LEU A 46 11.51 -4.22 -27.19
N ILE A 47 12.49 -4.93 -27.75
CA ILE A 47 12.97 -4.72 -29.14
C ILE A 47 12.37 -5.76 -30.06
N GLU A 48 12.25 -7.01 -29.61
CA GLU A 48 11.78 -8.14 -30.41
C GLU A 48 10.60 -8.83 -29.73
N ALA A 49 9.51 -8.97 -30.46
CA ALA A 49 8.35 -9.72 -30.00
C ALA A 49 8.58 -11.23 -30.20
N GLY A 50 8.73 -11.97 -29.12
CA GLY A 50 8.69 -13.43 -29.11
C GLY A 50 7.32 -13.93 -29.54
N ARG A 51 7.24 -14.80 -30.53
CA ARG A 51 5.97 -15.32 -31.08
C ARG A 51 5.63 -16.72 -30.58
N GLU A 52 6.59 -17.42 -30.01
CA GLU A 52 6.42 -18.80 -29.58
C GLU A 52 6.00 -18.84 -28.11
N PHE A 53 5.09 -19.75 -27.79
CA PHE A 53 4.70 -20.04 -26.42
C PHE A 53 5.87 -20.68 -25.67
N SER A 54 6.29 -20.06 -24.58
CA SER A 54 7.39 -20.54 -23.74
C SER A 54 7.05 -20.39 -22.25
N LEU A 55 7.41 -21.39 -21.47
CA LEU A 55 7.39 -21.31 -20.00
C LEU A 55 8.75 -20.91 -19.42
N ALA A 56 9.73 -20.60 -20.27
CA ALA A 56 11.09 -20.28 -19.84
C ALA A 56 11.12 -19.07 -18.89
N SER A 57 10.31 -18.05 -19.14
CA SER A 57 10.19 -16.87 -18.25
C SER A 57 9.82 -17.27 -16.83
N TYR A 58 8.86 -18.16 -16.63
CA TYR A 58 8.47 -18.67 -15.31
C TYR A 58 9.51 -19.62 -14.71
N SER A 59 10.06 -20.53 -15.52
CA SER A 59 11.12 -21.44 -15.07
C SER A 59 12.33 -20.65 -14.58
N ASN A 60 12.82 -19.70 -15.37
CA ASN A 60 13.94 -18.83 -15.04
C ASN A 60 13.66 -17.99 -13.79
N LEU A 61 12.43 -17.49 -13.63
CA LEU A 61 12.03 -16.70 -12.47
C LEU A 61 12.09 -17.56 -11.18
N LEU A 62 11.50 -18.75 -11.21
CA LEU A 62 11.39 -19.61 -10.03
C LEU A 62 12.71 -20.30 -9.65
N THR A 63 13.61 -20.53 -10.60
CA THR A 63 14.93 -21.13 -10.36
C THR A 63 16.00 -20.11 -10.02
N ASN A 64 15.74 -18.81 -10.22
CA ASN A 64 16.70 -17.77 -9.91
C ASN A 64 16.79 -17.50 -8.40
N PRO A 65 17.97 -17.72 -7.77
CA PRO A 65 18.15 -17.43 -6.35
C PRO A 65 17.84 -15.96 -5.97
N ASP A 66 18.12 -15.04 -6.89
CA ASP A 66 17.86 -13.61 -6.71
C ASP A 66 16.36 -13.33 -6.53
N PHE A 67 15.49 -14.05 -7.24
CA PHE A 67 14.04 -13.88 -7.10
C PHE A 67 13.54 -14.25 -5.71
N LEU A 68 14.05 -15.33 -5.13
CA LEU A 68 13.71 -15.71 -3.75
C LEU A 68 14.18 -14.66 -2.75
N SER A 69 15.37 -14.10 -2.95
CA SER A 69 15.90 -13.00 -2.12
C SER A 69 15.01 -11.75 -2.22
N ILE A 70 14.61 -11.36 -3.45
CA ILE A 70 13.71 -10.23 -3.71
C ILE A 70 12.34 -10.47 -3.05
N MET A 71 11.82 -11.69 -3.12
CA MET A 71 10.56 -12.04 -2.46
C MET A 71 10.69 -11.92 -0.93
N GLY A 72 11.79 -12.40 -0.34
CA GLY A 72 12.09 -12.24 1.08
C GLY A 72 12.15 -10.77 1.50
N THR A 73 12.90 -9.95 0.75
CA THR A 73 12.97 -8.49 0.97
C THR A 73 11.60 -7.84 0.86
N THR A 74 10.79 -8.24 -0.15
CA THR A 74 9.42 -7.75 -0.33
C THR A 74 8.55 -8.06 0.88
N LEU A 75 8.57 -9.30 1.37
CA LEU A 75 7.75 -9.71 2.53
C LEU A 75 8.15 -8.95 3.80
N VAL A 76 9.45 -8.77 4.04
CA VAL A 76 9.93 -7.98 5.19
C VAL A 76 9.51 -6.52 5.06
N PHE A 77 9.74 -5.92 3.89
CA PHE A 77 9.37 -4.53 3.61
C PHE A 77 7.86 -4.30 3.78
N VAL A 78 7.03 -5.16 3.17
CA VAL A 78 5.57 -5.06 3.24
C VAL A 78 5.07 -5.32 4.66
N GLY A 79 5.50 -6.41 5.29
CA GLY A 79 5.04 -6.78 6.63
C GLY A 79 5.36 -5.71 7.67
N ALA A 80 6.60 -5.22 7.70
CA ALA A 80 7.02 -4.17 8.64
C ALA A 80 6.32 -2.84 8.33
N SER A 81 6.24 -2.44 7.05
CA SER A 81 5.58 -1.19 6.66
C SER A 81 4.11 -1.19 7.01
N VAL A 82 3.37 -2.24 6.64
CA VAL A 82 1.93 -2.35 6.90
C VAL A 82 1.64 -2.32 8.40
N PHE A 83 2.37 -3.12 9.18
CA PHE A 83 2.21 -3.15 10.63
C PHE A 83 2.39 -1.76 11.23
N LEU A 84 3.49 -1.08 10.91
CA LEU A 84 3.77 0.25 11.44
C LEU A 84 2.78 1.31 10.94
N GLN A 85 2.40 1.28 9.66
CA GLN A 85 1.42 2.22 9.10
C GLN A 85 0.05 2.11 9.79
N VAL A 86 -0.41 0.89 10.01
CA VAL A 86 -1.71 0.66 10.67
C VAL A 86 -1.65 1.04 12.15
N VAL A 87 -0.59 0.64 12.86
CA VAL A 87 -0.43 0.99 14.29
C VAL A 87 -0.30 2.50 14.48
N ILE A 88 0.61 3.16 13.77
CA ILE A 88 0.83 4.61 13.90
C ILE A 88 -0.41 5.37 13.41
N GLY A 89 -1.01 4.95 12.29
CA GLY A 89 -2.25 5.54 11.78
C GLY A 89 -3.40 5.44 12.76
N PHE A 90 -3.56 4.29 13.43
CA PHE A 90 -4.55 4.11 14.48
C PHE A 90 -4.29 4.98 15.71
N LEU A 91 -3.03 5.08 16.16
CA LEU A 91 -2.66 5.94 17.28
C LEU A 91 -2.96 7.42 16.98
N ILE A 92 -2.65 7.87 15.76
CA ILE A 92 -2.99 9.24 15.34
C ILE A 92 -4.51 9.41 15.23
N ALA A 93 -5.24 8.42 14.71
CA ALA A 93 -6.71 8.46 14.65
C ALA A 93 -7.34 8.56 16.05
N LEU A 94 -6.82 7.81 17.03
CA LEU A 94 -7.23 7.91 18.43
C LEU A 94 -6.94 9.29 19.03
N TYR A 95 -5.76 9.85 18.73
CA TYR A 95 -5.42 11.20 19.17
C TYR A 95 -6.38 12.25 18.60
N LEU A 96 -6.73 12.12 17.31
CA LEU A 96 -7.69 13.02 16.65
C LEU A 96 -9.10 12.89 17.22
N ASP A 97 -9.58 11.66 17.46
CA ASP A 97 -10.88 11.37 18.09
C ASP A 97 -10.95 11.99 19.48
N PHE A 98 -9.95 11.75 20.31
CA PHE A 98 -9.84 12.32 21.66
C PHE A 98 -9.75 13.85 21.65
N GLY A 99 -8.94 14.42 20.76
CA GLY A 99 -8.76 15.87 20.67
C GLY A 99 -10.00 16.58 20.14
N ASN A 100 -10.71 15.95 19.18
CA ASN A 100 -11.93 16.51 18.63
C ASN A 100 -13.06 16.56 19.68
N THR A 101 -13.22 15.51 20.50
CA THR A 101 -14.21 15.47 21.58
C THR A 101 -13.94 16.51 22.68
N ARG A 102 -12.68 16.96 22.83
CA ARG A 102 -12.25 17.97 23.80
C ARG A 102 -12.06 19.38 23.22
N GLY A 103 -12.31 19.57 21.94
CA GLY A 103 -12.19 20.86 21.27
C GLY A 103 -10.73 21.33 21.07
N PHE A 104 -9.75 20.41 20.99
CA PHE A 104 -8.34 20.77 20.76
C PHE A 104 -8.13 21.31 19.35
N ARG A 105 -7.68 22.56 19.22
CA ARG A 105 -7.37 23.19 17.93
C ARG A 105 -6.18 22.54 17.19
N GLY A 106 -5.28 21.87 17.91
CA GLY A 106 -4.10 21.18 17.32
C GLY A 106 -4.42 19.98 16.44
N THR A 107 -5.62 19.38 16.57
CA THR A 107 -6.04 18.22 15.76
C THR A 107 -6.06 18.52 14.26
N ILE A 108 -6.45 19.74 13.87
CA ILE A 108 -6.44 20.17 12.46
C ILE A 108 -5.03 20.18 11.93
N ILE A 109 -4.06 20.71 12.68
CA ILE A 109 -2.65 20.79 12.26
C ILE A 109 -2.09 19.39 12.05
N VAL A 110 -2.27 18.47 13.02
CA VAL A 110 -1.81 17.08 12.91
C VAL A 110 -2.43 16.38 11.71
N ARG A 111 -3.75 16.49 11.54
CA ARG A 111 -4.45 15.90 10.40
C ARG A 111 -3.92 16.42 9.07
N THR A 112 -3.77 17.74 8.93
CA THR A 112 -3.28 18.36 7.71
C THR A 112 -1.83 17.97 7.41
N ALA A 113 -0.95 17.95 8.42
CA ALA A 113 0.45 17.57 8.26
C ALA A 113 0.60 16.11 7.79
N VAL A 114 -0.18 15.20 8.39
CA VAL A 114 -0.15 13.78 8.00
C VAL A 114 -0.71 13.60 6.58
N LEU A 115 -1.80 14.27 6.22
CA LEU A 115 -2.39 14.23 4.88
C LEU A 115 -1.47 14.79 3.81
N ALA A 116 -0.73 15.86 4.13
CA ALA A 116 0.22 16.45 3.19
C ALA A 116 1.29 15.45 2.73
N ALA A 117 1.73 14.55 3.62
CA ALA A 117 2.68 13.50 3.28
C ALA A 117 2.17 12.56 2.18
N TRP A 118 0.90 12.21 2.21
CA TRP A 118 0.28 11.31 1.22
C TRP A 118 0.06 11.96 -0.15
N ALA A 119 -0.15 13.28 -0.17
CA ALA A 119 -0.35 14.03 -1.40
C ALA A 119 0.94 14.19 -2.24
N ILE A 120 2.12 13.95 -1.65
CA ILE A 120 3.39 14.09 -2.36
C ILE A 120 3.65 12.88 -3.26
N PRO A 121 4.05 13.05 -4.54
CA PRO A 121 4.43 11.94 -5.41
C PRO A 121 5.55 11.09 -4.83
N GLY A 122 5.47 9.76 -4.97
CA GLY A 122 6.43 8.84 -4.36
C GLY A 122 7.88 9.07 -4.75
N VAL A 123 8.14 9.41 -6.02
CA VAL A 123 9.50 9.78 -6.49
C VAL A 123 10.05 10.97 -5.71
N VAL A 124 9.24 12.00 -5.48
CA VAL A 124 9.66 13.21 -4.71
C VAL A 124 9.97 12.82 -3.27
N ILE A 125 9.13 11.98 -2.66
CA ILE A 125 9.38 11.44 -1.31
C ILE A 125 10.72 10.70 -1.28
N GLY A 126 10.96 9.81 -2.26
CA GLY A 126 12.22 9.08 -2.37
C GLY A 126 13.45 10.02 -2.42
N VAL A 127 13.39 11.07 -3.24
CA VAL A 127 14.48 12.05 -3.34
C VAL A 127 14.67 12.83 -2.03
N VAL A 128 13.59 13.34 -1.42
CA VAL A 128 13.65 14.08 -0.16
C VAL A 128 14.24 13.21 0.95
N TRP A 129 13.76 11.99 1.12
CA TRP A 129 14.30 11.07 2.12
C TRP A 129 15.75 10.66 1.84
N LYS A 130 16.14 10.52 0.55
CA LYS A 130 17.54 10.29 0.18
C LYS A 130 18.44 11.43 0.64
N MET A 131 18.00 12.67 0.49
CA MET A 131 18.73 13.84 1.00
C MET A 131 18.76 13.86 2.54
N MET A 132 17.66 13.53 3.21
CA MET A 132 17.60 13.46 4.67
C MET A 132 18.50 12.36 5.24
N PHE A 133 18.58 11.19 4.59
CA PHE A 133 19.46 10.08 4.96
C PHE A 133 20.87 10.20 4.39
N SER A 134 21.24 11.34 3.78
CA SER A 134 22.61 11.54 3.31
C SER A 134 23.60 11.32 4.45
N GLU A 135 24.61 10.50 4.19
CA GLU A 135 25.68 10.15 5.16
C GLU A 135 26.76 11.24 5.27
N MET A 136 26.62 12.29 4.45
CA MET A 136 27.47 13.50 4.55
C MET A 136 27.01 14.38 5.72
N ASP A 137 27.86 15.27 6.16
CA ASP A 137 27.57 16.21 7.26
C ASP A 137 26.35 17.12 6.98
N SER A 138 25.95 17.26 5.72
CA SER A 138 24.75 17.98 5.28
C SER A 138 23.44 17.19 5.46
N GLY A 139 23.50 15.88 5.76
CA GLY A 139 22.33 15.03 5.95
C GLY A 139 21.62 15.33 7.26
N LEU A 140 20.30 15.56 7.22
CA LEU A 140 19.53 15.88 8.41
C LEU A 140 19.61 14.75 9.47
N MET A 141 19.47 13.48 9.07
CA MET A 141 19.53 12.36 10.01
C MET A 141 20.94 12.14 10.55
N THR A 142 21.97 12.43 9.76
CA THR A 142 23.36 12.42 10.21
C THR A 142 23.59 13.51 11.24
N ALA A 143 23.12 14.74 10.99
CA ALA A 143 23.22 15.83 11.93
C ALA A 143 22.50 15.55 13.26
N LEU A 144 21.28 14.98 13.19
CA LEU A 144 20.52 14.57 14.38
C LEU A 144 21.25 13.46 15.17
N SER A 145 21.84 12.48 14.48
CA SER A 145 22.60 11.43 15.15
C SER A 145 23.86 11.95 15.84
N GLN A 146 24.57 12.92 15.23
CA GLN A 146 25.72 13.57 15.81
C GLN A 146 25.38 14.45 17.02
N TRP A 147 24.16 15.02 17.03
CA TRP A 147 23.68 15.76 18.19
C TRP A 147 23.45 14.84 19.41
N VAL A 148 23.01 13.61 19.18
CA VAL A 148 22.80 12.61 20.26
C VAL A 148 24.11 11.92 20.63
N VAL A 149 24.92 11.54 19.64
CA VAL A 149 26.21 10.86 19.81
C VAL A 149 27.26 11.63 18.99
N PRO A 150 28.06 12.50 19.61
CA PRO A 150 29.08 13.26 18.90
C PRO A 150 30.05 12.36 18.12
N GLY A 151 30.25 12.67 16.84
CA GLY A 151 31.09 11.89 15.93
C GLY A 151 30.41 10.66 15.30
N ALA A 152 29.12 10.41 15.55
CA ALA A 152 28.39 9.32 14.89
C ALA A 152 28.36 9.51 13.37
N ARG A 153 28.64 8.44 12.64
CA ARG A 153 28.53 8.38 11.17
C ARG A 153 27.68 7.16 10.77
N PRO A 154 26.37 7.25 10.92
CA PRO A 154 25.47 6.16 10.60
C PRO A 154 25.42 5.91 9.09
N GLN A 155 25.43 4.64 8.71
CA GLN A 155 25.34 4.19 7.32
C GLN A 155 23.88 3.91 6.97
N PHE A 156 23.09 4.97 6.74
CA PHE A 156 21.66 4.85 6.49
C PHE A 156 21.30 4.17 5.17
N LEU A 157 22.07 4.43 4.11
CA LEU A 157 21.80 3.95 2.75
C LEU A 157 22.90 3.04 2.19
N SER A 158 24.09 3.04 2.78
CA SER A 158 25.23 2.22 2.34
C SER A 158 25.27 0.84 3.00
N SER A 159 24.58 0.63 4.12
CA SER A 159 24.43 -0.68 4.76
C SER A 159 23.14 -1.37 4.32
N PRO A 160 23.15 -2.67 3.93
CA PRO A 160 21.97 -3.37 3.45
C PRO A 160 20.76 -3.33 4.40
N VAL A 161 21.00 -3.61 5.68
CA VAL A 161 19.93 -3.62 6.70
C VAL A 161 19.43 -2.20 6.97
N ALA A 162 20.34 -1.24 7.11
CA ALA A 162 19.94 0.15 7.37
C ALA A 162 19.20 0.77 6.17
N ALA A 163 19.60 0.46 4.93
CA ALA A 163 18.88 0.90 3.73
C ALA A 163 17.45 0.36 3.66
N LEU A 164 17.25 -0.90 4.05
CA LEU A 164 15.90 -1.49 4.13
C LEU A 164 15.07 -0.80 5.23
N VAL A 165 15.64 -0.58 6.41
CA VAL A 165 14.96 0.14 7.51
C VAL A 165 14.64 1.57 7.11
N SER A 166 15.57 2.30 6.48
CA SER A 166 15.34 3.66 5.96
C SER A 166 14.21 3.70 4.93
N SER A 167 14.16 2.69 4.06
CA SER A 167 13.09 2.54 3.07
C SER A 167 11.73 2.28 3.73
N ILE A 168 11.69 1.43 4.77
CA ILE A 168 10.49 1.18 5.57
C ILE A 168 10.04 2.47 6.26
N VAL A 169 10.94 3.23 6.89
CA VAL A 169 10.62 4.51 7.55
C VAL A 169 9.99 5.50 6.57
N ALA A 170 10.59 5.68 5.39
CA ALA A 170 10.06 6.56 4.36
C ALA A 170 8.66 6.12 3.88
N ASN A 171 8.46 4.82 3.68
CA ASN A 171 7.16 4.26 3.27
C ASN A 171 6.10 4.37 4.38
N VAL A 172 6.48 4.15 5.63
CA VAL A 172 5.59 4.31 6.80
C VAL A 172 5.16 5.76 6.93
N TRP A 173 6.08 6.71 6.81
CA TRP A 173 5.76 8.13 6.87
C TRP A 173 4.71 8.53 5.82
N ARG A 174 4.84 8.05 4.58
CA ARG A 174 3.88 8.29 3.50
C ARG A 174 2.54 7.60 3.75
N GLY A 175 2.57 6.30 4.06
CA GLY A 175 1.39 5.45 4.08
C GLY A 175 0.53 5.59 5.34
N THR A 176 1.08 6.10 6.43
CA THR A 176 0.36 6.31 7.70
C THR A 176 -0.88 7.20 7.53
N ALA A 177 -0.85 8.16 6.61
CA ALA A 177 -1.97 9.04 6.34
C ALA A 177 -3.23 8.29 5.90
N TYR A 178 -3.07 7.30 5.05
CA TYR A 178 -4.20 6.49 4.55
C TYR A 178 -4.85 5.69 5.68
N SER A 179 -4.02 5.01 6.49
CA SER A 179 -4.50 4.28 7.66
C SER A 179 -5.19 5.20 8.67
N MET A 180 -4.61 6.37 8.93
CA MET A 180 -5.18 7.38 9.81
C MET A 180 -6.56 7.83 9.37
N ILE A 181 -6.75 8.19 8.07
CA ILE A 181 -8.04 8.67 7.57
C ILE A 181 -9.11 7.59 7.73
N LEU A 182 -8.81 6.36 7.29
CA LEU A 182 -9.78 5.28 7.29
C LEU A 182 -10.20 4.90 8.72
N LEU A 183 -9.22 4.75 9.61
CA LEU A 183 -9.47 4.38 11.01
C LEU A 183 -10.11 5.52 11.81
N TYR A 184 -9.77 6.78 11.51
CA TYR A 184 -10.42 7.94 12.11
C TYR A 184 -11.90 8.04 11.69
N ALA A 185 -12.21 7.80 10.41
CA ALA A 185 -13.61 7.74 9.96
C ALA A 185 -14.41 6.65 10.71
N GLY A 186 -13.80 5.49 10.95
CA GLY A 186 -14.39 4.43 11.76
C GLY A 186 -14.64 4.86 13.21
N LEU A 187 -13.69 5.54 13.84
CA LEU A 187 -13.84 6.05 15.20
C LEU A 187 -14.95 7.10 15.29
N MET A 188 -15.08 7.97 14.28
CA MET A 188 -16.17 8.97 14.23
C MET A 188 -17.55 8.33 14.03
N SER A 189 -17.62 7.18 13.40
CA SER A 189 -18.87 6.41 13.19
C SER A 189 -19.19 5.46 14.34
N PHE A 190 -18.34 5.42 15.37
CA PHE A 190 -18.54 4.53 16.52
C PHE A 190 -19.77 4.97 17.35
N PRO A 191 -20.70 4.05 17.69
CA PRO A 191 -21.89 4.39 18.48
C PRO A 191 -21.54 4.93 19.87
N ASN A 192 -21.96 6.16 20.16
CA ASN A 192 -21.71 6.79 21.47
C ASN A 192 -22.36 6.02 22.61
N ASP A 193 -23.52 5.44 22.39
CA ASP A 193 -24.28 4.68 23.39
C ASP A 193 -23.46 3.53 24.01
N LEU A 194 -22.67 2.82 23.16
CA LEU A 194 -21.77 1.77 23.64
C LEU A 194 -20.64 2.32 24.53
N ASN A 195 -20.14 3.51 24.22
CA ASN A 195 -19.09 4.15 24.99
C ASN A 195 -19.62 4.69 26.34
N GLU A 196 -20.86 5.19 26.37
CA GLU A 196 -21.54 5.67 27.56
C GLU A 196 -21.94 4.52 28.49
N ALA A 197 -22.51 3.43 27.93
CA ALA A 197 -22.84 2.22 28.70
C ALA A 197 -21.60 1.65 29.41
N ALA A 198 -20.49 1.52 28.66
CA ALA A 198 -19.22 1.04 29.20
C ALA A 198 -18.66 2.00 30.30
N HIS A 199 -18.93 3.29 30.20
CA HIS A 199 -18.51 4.23 31.20
C HIS A 199 -19.32 4.08 32.49
N ILE A 200 -20.63 3.85 32.38
CA ILE A 200 -21.53 3.56 33.50
C ILE A 200 -21.11 2.26 34.21
N ASP A 201 -20.70 1.23 33.45
CA ASP A 201 -20.19 -0.04 33.98
C ASP A 201 -18.78 0.07 34.58
N GLY A 202 -18.19 1.27 34.65
CA GLY A 202 -16.90 1.53 35.28
C GLY A 202 -15.70 1.09 34.46
N ALA A 203 -15.86 0.83 33.14
CA ALA A 203 -14.75 0.48 32.27
C ALA A 203 -13.81 1.68 32.07
N ASN A 204 -12.52 1.49 32.38
CA ASN A 204 -11.51 2.51 32.12
C ASN A 204 -11.21 2.64 30.60
N ALA A 205 -10.49 3.69 30.22
CA ALA A 205 -10.19 3.99 28.81
C ALA A 205 -9.51 2.81 28.06
N PHE A 206 -8.62 2.09 28.73
CA PHE A 206 -7.92 0.93 28.16
C PHE A 206 -8.89 -0.24 27.90
N ARG A 207 -9.76 -0.58 28.87
CA ARG A 207 -10.80 -1.60 28.69
C ARG A 207 -11.76 -1.23 27.57
N ARG A 208 -12.22 0.03 27.51
CA ARG A 208 -13.09 0.50 26.42
C ARG A 208 -12.41 0.38 25.05
N LEU A 209 -11.11 0.69 24.94
CA LEU A 209 -10.38 0.56 23.70
C LEU A 209 -10.28 -0.91 23.25
N PHE A 210 -9.77 -1.80 24.11
CA PHE A 210 -9.42 -3.16 23.72
C PHE A 210 -10.63 -4.13 23.69
N LEU A 211 -11.62 -3.94 24.56
CA LEU A 211 -12.75 -4.85 24.67
C LEU A 211 -14.01 -4.38 23.91
N ILE A 212 -14.07 -3.10 23.52
CA ILE A 212 -15.25 -2.55 22.87
C ILE A 212 -14.90 -1.91 21.53
N LYS A 213 -14.03 -0.86 21.53
CA LYS A 213 -13.74 -0.13 20.28
C LYS A 213 -13.03 -1.00 19.26
N LEU A 214 -11.94 -1.70 19.62
CA LEU A 214 -11.18 -2.52 18.71
C LEU A 214 -11.99 -3.67 18.09
N PRO A 215 -12.78 -4.47 18.84
CA PRO A 215 -13.63 -5.50 18.26
C PRO A 215 -14.68 -4.94 17.30
N VAL A 216 -15.32 -3.84 17.62
CA VAL A 216 -16.32 -3.19 16.74
C VAL A 216 -15.66 -2.63 15.47
N LEU A 217 -14.43 -2.14 15.56
CA LEU A 217 -13.67 -1.61 14.43
C LEU A 217 -12.90 -2.71 13.66
N ALA A 218 -12.87 -3.96 14.15
CA ALA A 218 -12.08 -5.03 13.56
C ALA A 218 -12.34 -5.23 12.05
N PRO A 219 -13.58 -5.24 11.53
CA PRO A 219 -13.82 -5.35 10.10
C PRO A 219 -13.18 -4.19 9.31
N LEU A 220 -13.26 -2.97 9.82
CA LEU A 220 -12.66 -1.80 9.18
C LEU A 220 -11.12 -1.84 9.25
N ILE A 221 -10.56 -2.31 10.37
CA ILE A 221 -9.11 -2.50 10.53
C ILE A 221 -8.62 -3.53 9.53
N LEU A 222 -9.33 -4.64 9.33
CA LEU A 222 -9.00 -5.66 8.33
C LEU A 222 -9.02 -5.07 6.91
N ILE A 223 -10.05 -4.29 6.56
CA ILE A 223 -10.11 -3.59 5.27
C ILE A 223 -8.92 -2.62 5.12
N CYS A 224 -8.58 -1.89 6.17
CA CYS A 224 -7.44 -0.99 6.19
C CYS A 224 -6.12 -1.76 5.92
N ILE A 225 -5.90 -2.86 6.63
CA ILE A 225 -4.73 -3.72 6.45
C ILE A 225 -4.65 -4.23 5.01
N LEU A 226 -5.75 -4.73 4.45
CA LEU A 226 -5.81 -5.19 3.05
C LEU A 226 -5.39 -4.10 2.07
N LEU A 227 -6.00 -2.92 2.16
CA LEU A 227 -5.75 -1.83 1.21
C LEU A 227 -4.31 -1.31 1.31
N VAL A 228 -3.80 -1.14 2.53
CA VAL A 228 -2.41 -0.72 2.79
C VAL A 228 -1.42 -1.78 2.29
N THR A 229 -1.75 -3.07 2.45
CA THR A 229 -0.91 -4.18 1.97
C THR A 229 -0.81 -4.15 0.45
N VAL A 230 -1.94 -4.05 -0.25
CA VAL A 230 -1.95 -3.96 -1.73
C VAL A 230 -1.17 -2.74 -2.21
N GLN A 231 -1.34 -1.58 -1.58
CA GLN A 231 -0.58 -0.37 -1.92
C GLN A 231 0.92 -0.56 -1.71
N THR A 232 1.32 -1.18 -0.60
CA THR A 232 2.73 -1.37 -0.26
C THR A 232 3.41 -2.39 -1.18
N PHE A 233 2.73 -3.46 -1.57
CA PHE A 233 3.25 -4.42 -2.57
C PHE A 233 3.53 -3.77 -3.92
N ASN A 234 2.75 -2.75 -4.29
CA ASN A 234 2.90 -2.04 -5.56
C ASN A 234 3.82 -0.81 -5.47
N THR A 235 4.46 -0.57 -4.32
CA THR A 235 5.38 0.56 -4.14
C THR A 235 6.71 0.28 -4.83
N PHE A 236 7.05 1.05 -5.88
CA PHE A 236 8.36 0.99 -6.53
C PHE A 236 8.97 2.38 -6.75
N ASP A 237 8.14 3.37 -7.05
CA ASP A 237 8.52 4.74 -7.43
C ASP A 237 9.41 5.42 -6.36
N MET A 238 9.00 5.33 -5.11
CA MET A 238 9.75 5.86 -3.97
C MET A 238 11.06 5.10 -3.77
N LEU A 239 11.05 3.75 -3.83
CA LEU A 239 12.24 2.93 -3.64
C LEU A 239 13.25 3.13 -4.78
N MET A 240 12.79 3.30 -6.01
CA MET A 240 13.63 3.61 -7.16
C MET A 240 14.40 4.93 -6.93
N ALA A 241 13.72 5.96 -6.44
CA ALA A 241 14.33 7.26 -6.19
C ALA A 241 15.23 7.27 -4.94
N LEU A 242 14.86 6.55 -3.88
CA LEU A 242 15.56 6.53 -2.60
C LEU A 242 16.87 5.74 -2.70
N THR A 243 16.80 4.47 -3.12
CA THR A 243 17.91 3.51 -3.06
C THR A 243 18.25 2.90 -4.43
N GLY A 244 17.31 2.94 -5.39
CA GLY A 244 17.42 2.20 -6.63
C GLY A 244 17.48 0.68 -6.44
N GLY A 245 17.03 0.16 -5.26
CA GLY A 245 17.09 -1.25 -4.89
C GLY A 245 18.38 -1.66 -4.16
N GLY A 246 19.35 -0.74 -3.97
CA GLY A 246 20.64 -0.99 -3.33
C GLY A 246 20.68 -0.76 -1.83
N PRO A 247 21.85 -1.00 -1.21
CA PRO A 247 23.08 -1.56 -1.78
C PRO A 247 22.93 -3.05 -2.17
N GLY A 248 23.58 -3.44 -3.23
CA GLY A 248 23.33 -4.74 -3.87
C GLY A 248 21.88 -4.84 -4.33
N ARG A 249 21.10 -5.74 -3.74
CA ARG A 249 19.63 -5.90 -3.97
C ARG A 249 18.84 -5.83 -2.66
N SER A 250 19.42 -5.26 -1.61
CA SER A 250 18.85 -5.32 -0.25
C SER A 250 17.51 -4.59 -0.07
N THR A 251 17.19 -3.66 -0.96
CA THR A 251 15.91 -2.91 -0.95
C THR A 251 15.11 -3.12 -2.23
N GLU A 252 15.50 -4.11 -3.05
CA GLU A 252 14.80 -4.45 -4.26
C GLU A 252 13.56 -5.30 -3.95
N VAL A 253 12.39 -4.66 -3.99
CA VAL A 253 11.09 -5.34 -3.87
C VAL A 253 10.60 -5.79 -5.23
N ILE A 254 9.64 -6.72 -5.28
CA ILE A 254 9.12 -7.31 -6.52
C ILE A 254 8.62 -6.24 -7.52
N ALA A 255 7.93 -5.20 -7.07
CA ALA A 255 7.45 -4.13 -7.95
C ALA A 255 8.61 -3.34 -8.59
N LEU A 256 9.69 -3.08 -7.84
CA LEU A 256 10.90 -2.46 -8.37
C LEU A 256 11.66 -3.39 -9.31
N ASN A 257 11.71 -4.69 -9.00
CA ASN A 257 12.32 -5.69 -9.87
C ASN A 257 11.58 -5.78 -11.21
N ILE A 258 10.24 -5.81 -11.23
CA ILE A 258 9.44 -5.77 -12.45
C ILE A 258 9.84 -4.57 -13.33
N TYR A 259 9.91 -3.38 -12.73
CA TYR A 259 10.32 -2.18 -13.47
C TYR A 259 11.71 -2.32 -14.07
N LYS A 260 12.69 -2.78 -13.29
CA LYS A 260 14.08 -2.97 -13.78
C LYS A 260 14.16 -4.00 -14.88
N THR A 261 13.51 -5.15 -14.70
CA THR A 261 13.51 -6.23 -15.70
C THR A 261 12.96 -5.76 -17.05
N ILE A 262 11.86 -4.99 -17.04
CA ILE A 262 11.27 -4.46 -18.27
C ILE A 262 12.11 -3.33 -18.87
N PHE A 263 12.47 -2.30 -18.07
CA PHE A 263 13.00 -1.04 -18.60
C PHE A 263 14.53 -0.91 -18.53
N THR A 264 15.20 -1.76 -17.76
CA THR A 264 16.67 -1.73 -17.65
C THR A 264 17.31 -2.98 -18.30
N GLU A 265 16.68 -4.14 -18.12
CA GLU A 265 17.15 -5.40 -18.70
C GLU A 265 16.48 -5.68 -20.07
N PHE A 266 15.45 -4.91 -20.42
CA PHE A 266 14.68 -5.02 -21.68
C PHE A 266 13.99 -6.38 -21.87
N ASP A 267 13.83 -7.17 -20.83
CA ASP A 267 13.20 -8.49 -20.81
C ASP A 267 11.70 -8.36 -20.48
N LEU A 268 10.89 -8.23 -21.52
CA LEU A 268 9.45 -8.03 -21.39
C LEU A 268 8.73 -9.30 -20.94
N GLY A 269 9.18 -10.48 -21.40
CA GLY A 269 8.60 -11.77 -21.03
C GLY A 269 8.75 -12.06 -19.54
N ARG A 270 9.99 -11.96 -19.02
CA ARG A 270 10.29 -12.20 -17.60
C ARG A 270 9.66 -11.13 -16.69
N GLY A 271 9.69 -9.86 -17.12
CA GLY A 271 9.02 -8.78 -16.39
C GLY A 271 7.51 -8.99 -16.31
N SER A 272 6.87 -9.43 -17.40
CA SER A 272 5.45 -9.78 -17.44
C SER A 272 5.12 -10.98 -16.56
N ALA A 273 5.96 -12.03 -16.54
CA ALA A 273 5.80 -13.18 -15.65
C ALA A 273 5.86 -12.75 -14.18
N SER A 274 6.82 -11.87 -13.81
CA SER A 274 6.91 -11.31 -12.45
C SER A 274 5.68 -10.47 -12.09
N ALA A 275 5.14 -9.70 -13.03
CA ALA A 275 3.92 -8.90 -12.83
C ALA A 275 2.68 -9.78 -12.60
N ILE A 276 2.54 -10.88 -13.34
CA ILE A 276 1.48 -11.88 -13.13
C ILE A 276 1.64 -12.55 -11.75
N MET A 277 2.86 -12.90 -11.34
CA MET A 277 3.11 -13.43 -9.99
C MET A 277 2.68 -12.43 -8.90
N LEU A 278 3.02 -11.14 -9.04
CA LEU A 278 2.58 -10.10 -8.12
C LEU A 278 1.05 -9.96 -8.09
N LEU A 279 0.40 -10.02 -9.26
CA LEU A 279 -1.06 -10.00 -9.36
C LEU A 279 -1.69 -11.18 -8.61
N LEU A 280 -1.16 -12.40 -8.80
CA LEU A 280 -1.65 -13.59 -8.12
C LEU A 280 -1.47 -13.52 -6.60
N ILE A 281 -0.34 -12.98 -6.13
CA ILE A 281 -0.11 -12.72 -4.70
C ILE A 281 -1.17 -11.75 -4.15
N ASN A 282 -1.43 -10.63 -4.84
CA ASN A 282 -2.44 -9.67 -4.41
C ASN A 282 -3.85 -10.29 -4.38
N ILE A 283 -4.22 -11.10 -5.39
CA ILE A 283 -5.51 -11.81 -5.43
C ILE A 283 -5.61 -12.83 -4.28
N ALA A 284 -4.58 -13.64 -4.07
CA ALA A 284 -4.55 -14.64 -3.00
C ALA A 284 -4.69 -13.99 -1.63
N MET A 285 -3.93 -12.92 -1.38
CA MET A 285 -4.04 -12.14 -0.13
C MET A 285 -5.44 -11.56 0.05
N THR A 286 -6.00 -10.94 -0.99
CA THR A 286 -7.36 -10.41 -0.96
C THR A 286 -8.37 -11.51 -0.62
N GLY A 287 -8.24 -12.69 -1.20
CA GLY A 287 -9.07 -13.85 -0.89
C GLY A 287 -8.96 -14.30 0.57
N VAL A 288 -7.75 -14.31 1.12
CA VAL A 288 -7.50 -14.63 2.54
C VAL A 288 -8.20 -13.61 3.45
N TYR A 289 -8.05 -12.31 3.18
CA TYR A 289 -8.70 -11.26 3.96
C TYR A 289 -10.24 -11.36 3.92
N PHE A 290 -10.83 -11.61 2.74
CA PHE A 290 -12.27 -11.80 2.63
C PHE A 290 -12.78 -13.03 3.41
N ARG A 291 -11.96 -14.08 3.54
CA ARG A 291 -12.31 -15.23 4.35
C ARG A 291 -12.38 -14.89 5.84
N PHE A 292 -11.47 -14.05 6.34
CA PHE A 292 -11.51 -13.58 7.72
C PHE A 292 -12.72 -12.68 7.97
N LEU A 293 -13.05 -11.75 7.07
CA LEU A 293 -14.23 -10.89 7.20
C LEU A 293 -15.54 -11.67 7.30
N LYS A 294 -15.70 -12.76 6.52
CA LYS A 294 -16.91 -13.60 6.57
C LYS A 294 -16.98 -14.50 7.80
N GLY A 295 -15.88 -14.76 8.48
CA GLY A 295 -15.83 -15.58 9.70
C GLY A 295 -16.47 -14.89 10.91
N ASP A 296 -16.50 -13.57 10.95
CA ASP A 296 -17.05 -12.77 12.06
C ASP A 296 -18.57 -12.54 11.96
N GLU A 297 -19.22 -12.92 10.84
CA GLU A 297 -20.67 -12.80 10.68
C GLU A 297 -21.45 -14.05 11.16
N LYS A 298 -20.81 -15.01 11.79
CA LYS A 298 -21.45 -16.19 12.42
C LYS A 298 -21.36 -16.12 13.94
#